data_8fdb5d18dda5155a1082af72e69ecf0b
#
_entry.id   8fdb5d18dda5155a1082af72e69ecf0b
#
_cell.length_a   1.000
_cell.length_b   1.000
_cell.length_c   1.000
_cell.angle_alpha   90.00
_cell.angle_beta   90.00
_cell.angle_gamma   90.00
#
_symmetry.space_group_name_H-M   'P 1'
#
loop_
_entity.id
_entity.type
_entity.pdbx_description
1 polymer ?
#
loop_
_entity_poly.entity_id
_entity_poly.type
_entity_poly.pdbx_seq_one_letter_code
_entity_poly.pdbx_strand_id
1 'polypeptide(L)'
;MRGRGQKAPIDRGKTLRSLTLAAQDRRQVFITGGAGFIGTNLADRLLSAGQRVLIFDNLSRRGSEANLSWLCSKHRSLIQYEEGDVRDGDAVGRAVRGASAIFHFAAQVAVTDSLVDPRHDFDVNAGGTLQVLEAIRGLQNPPPLIFTSTNKVYGALADLELRTNHRRYIPTNRRAAENGISEQRCLDFHSPYGCSKGAADQYILDYARTFHLPAAVFRMSCIYGPHQNGTEDQGWVAHFLIRANKDSLIRIYGDGMQVRDLLFIEDLLNAFQMALNDIESTAGHAFNIGGGPENAISLLDLLKMIDELRGEPCEVEFDEWRHADQRYYVSDTRKFRSFTGWSPRVSVAQGLEQLQSWLSRRHETEFLAPVNSGAAQHSLAGAVAARN
;
A
#
# COMPACT_ATOMS: atom_id res chain seq x y z
N MET A 1 5.11 31.56 52.33
CA MET A 1 3.96 30.75 51.95
C MET A 1 4.11 30.39 50.46
N ARG A 2 4.44 29.16 50.16
CA ARG A 2 4.68 28.67 48.78
C ARG A 2 3.48 27.85 48.36
N GLY A 3 2.70 28.38 47.39
CA GLY A 3 1.60 27.63 46.76
C GLY A 3 2.11 26.57 45.80
N ARG A 4 1.83 25.33 46.10
CA ARG A 4 2.07 24.17 45.18
C ARG A 4 0.97 24.16 44.13
N GLY A 5 1.31 24.40 42.86
CA GLY A 5 0.45 24.12 41.73
C GLY A 5 0.28 22.62 41.54
N GLN A 6 -0.91 22.12 41.76
CA GLN A 6 -1.31 20.76 41.39
C GLN A 6 -1.46 20.67 39.87
N LYS A 7 -0.67 19.79 39.26
CA LYS A 7 -0.90 19.35 37.88
C LYS A 7 -2.14 18.47 37.89
N ALA A 8 -3.12 18.81 37.04
CA ALA A 8 -4.30 18.00 36.79
C ALA A 8 -3.90 16.64 36.18
N PRO A 9 -4.56 15.54 36.51
CA PRO A 9 -4.26 14.23 35.96
C PRO A 9 -4.68 14.18 34.48
N ILE A 10 -3.77 13.69 33.65
CA ILE A 10 -4.04 13.36 32.24
C ILE A 10 -5.09 12.24 32.24
N ASP A 11 -6.26 12.56 31.75
CA ASP A 11 -7.36 11.61 31.55
C ASP A 11 -6.96 10.53 30.53
N ARG A 12 -6.65 9.33 31.06
CA ARG A 12 -6.34 8.11 30.28
C ARG A 12 -7.60 7.43 29.73
N GLY A 13 -8.74 8.10 29.73
CA GLY A 13 -10.05 7.58 29.35
C GLY A 13 -10.47 7.82 27.91
N LYS A 14 -9.60 8.22 26.96
CA LYS A 14 -9.90 8.10 25.54
C LYS A 14 -9.75 6.63 25.11
N THR A 15 -10.65 5.81 25.64
CA THR A 15 -10.99 4.48 25.10
C THR A 15 -11.09 4.60 23.58
N LEU A 16 -10.44 3.67 22.89
CA LEU A 16 -10.63 3.39 21.47
C LEU A 16 -12.11 3.60 21.09
N ARG A 17 -12.45 4.79 20.59
CA ARG A 17 -13.69 4.93 19.84
C ARG A 17 -13.47 4.09 18.60
N SER A 18 -13.95 2.83 18.68
CA SER A 18 -14.15 2.02 17.50
C SER A 18 -14.89 2.92 16.51
N LEU A 19 -14.57 2.83 15.21
CA LEU A 19 -15.36 3.37 14.13
C LEU A 19 -16.75 2.69 14.12
N THR A 20 -17.50 2.82 15.19
CA THR A 20 -18.93 2.62 15.19
C THR A 20 -19.52 3.87 14.55
N LEU A 21 -19.47 3.94 13.21
CA LEU A 21 -20.46 4.71 12.48
C LEU A 21 -21.81 4.21 13.00
N ALA A 22 -22.58 5.12 13.58
CA ALA A 22 -23.88 4.78 14.15
C ALA A 22 -24.64 3.89 13.16
N ALA A 23 -25.35 2.86 13.65
CA ALA A 23 -26.03 1.81 12.87
C ALA A 23 -27.11 2.31 11.86
N GLN A 24 -27.17 3.61 11.58
CA GLN A 24 -28.09 4.27 10.65
C GLN A 24 -27.40 4.92 9.44
N ASP A 25 -26.06 4.99 9.37
CA ASP A 25 -25.39 5.58 8.20
C ASP A 25 -25.25 4.51 7.10
N ARG A 26 -26.04 4.64 6.01
CA ARG A 26 -25.98 3.76 4.84
C ARG A 26 -24.77 4.01 3.95
N ARG A 27 -23.95 5.01 4.26
CA ARG A 27 -22.72 5.31 3.51
C ARG A 27 -21.72 4.16 3.65
N GLN A 28 -20.87 4.03 2.66
CA GLN A 28 -19.87 2.97 2.56
C GLN A 28 -18.47 3.54 2.42
N VAL A 29 -17.45 2.78 2.83
CA VAL A 29 -16.06 3.13 2.52
C VAL A 29 -15.79 2.78 1.07
N PHE A 30 -15.29 3.73 0.30
CA PHE A 30 -14.95 3.58 -1.11
C PHE A 30 -13.46 3.31 -1.28
N ILE A 31 -13.09 2.20 -1.93
CA ILE A 31 -11.71 1.78 -2.13
C ILE A 31 -11.45 1.58 -3.62
N THR A 32 -10.69 2.48 -4.25
CA THR A 32 -10.19 2.24 -5.61
C THR A 32 -8.96 1.33 -5.54
N GLY A 33 -8.80 0.41 -6.48
CA GLY A 33 -7.79 -0.64 -6.38
C GLY A 33 -8.06 -1.60 -5.22
N GLY A 34 -9.34 -1.78 -4.89
CA GLY A 34 -9.78 -2.51 -3.70
C GLY A 34 -9.56 -4.02 -3.76
N ALA A 35 -9.42 -4.59 -4.96
CA ALA A 35 -9.05 -5.99 -5.18
C ALA A 35 -7.53 -6.22 -5.20
N GLY A 36 -6.72 -5.15 -5.16
CA GLY A 36 -5.26 -5.24 -5.00
C GLY A 36 -4.85 -5.66 -3.60
N PHE A 37 -3.55 -5.85 -3.36
CA PHE A 37 -2.98 -6.30 -2.09
C PHE A 37 -3.44 -5.45 -0.89
N ILE A 38 -3.18 -4.15 -0.91
CA ILE A 38 -3.51 -3.25 0.21
C ILE A 38 -5.02 -3.12 0.35
N GLY A 39 -5.73 -2.96 -0.79
CA GLY A 39 -7.18 -2.82 -0.82
C GLY A 39 -7.91 -4.02 -0.22
N THR A 40 -7.48 -5.23 -0.56
CA THR A 40 -8.03 -6.49 -0.02
C THR A 40 -7.91 -6.58 1.50
N ASN A 41 -6.71 -6.30 2.04
CA ASN A 41 -6.49 -6.34 3.48
C ASN A 41 -7.28 -5.26 4.23
N LEU A 42 -7.37 -4.04 3.67
CA LEU A 42 -8.18 -2.98 4.26
C LEU A 42 -9.67 -3.33 4.20
N ALA A 43 -10.15 -3.80 3.05
CA ALA A 43 -11.55 -4.21 2.89
C ALA A 43 -11.93 -5.32 3.89
N ASP A 44 -11.09 -6.36 4.03
CA ASP A 44 -11.31 -7.43 5.00
C ASP A 44 -11.44 -6.91 6.44
N ARG A 45 -10.55 -6.00 6.84
CA ARG A 45 -10.59 -5.38 8.17
C ARG A 45 -11.88 -4.59 8.40
N LEU A 46 -12.28 -3.74 7.43
CA LEU A 46 -13.45 -2.89 7.53
C LEU A 46 -14.75 -3.73 7.54
N LEU A 47 -14.86 -4.70 6.64
CA LEU A 47 -15.98 -5.62 6.54
C LEU A 47 -16.12 -6.49 7.79
N SER A 48 -15.00 -6.97 8.34
CA SER A 48 -14.97 -7.72 9.63
C SER A 48 -15.41 -6.87 10.82
N ALA A 49 -15.23 -5.55 10.74
CA ALA A 49 -15.74 -4.58 11.72
C ALA A 49 -17.21 -4.17 11.49
N GLY A 50 -17.89 -4.78 10.51
CA GLY A 50 -19.30 -4.48 10.17
C GLY A 50 -19.51 -3.25 9.31
N GLN A 51 -18.45 -2.68 8.72
CA GLN A 51 -18.55 -1.54 7.82
C GLN A 51 -18.89 -1.99 6.39
N ARG A 52 -19.66 -1.20 5.67
CA ARG A 52 -19.94 -1.44 4.26
C ARG A 52 -18.77 -0.92 3.42
N VAL A 53 -18.38 -1.69 2.41
CA VAL A 53 -17.28 -1.33 1.51
C VAL A 53 -17.72 -1.43 0.06
N LEU A 54 -17.41 -0.41 -0.74
CA LEU A 54 -17.45 -0.45 -2.20
C LEU A 54 -16.02 -0.64 -2.72
N ILE A 55 -15.78 -1.76 -3.36
CA ILE A 55 -14.57 -2.05 -4.11
C ILE A 55 -14.75 -1.56 -5.54
N PHE A 56 -13.84 -0.71 -6.00
CA PHE A 56 -13.78 -0.23 -7.38
C PHE A 56 -12.42 -0.64 -7.96
N ASP A 57 -12.45 -1.55 -8.94
CA ASP A 57 -11.23 -2.15 -9.49
C ASP A 57 -11.52 -2.66 -10.91
N ASN A 58 -10.58 -2.50 -11.83
CA ASN A 58 -10.69 -3.02 -13.20
C ASN A 58 -10.09 -4.42 -13.36
N LEU A 59 -9.63 -5.03 -12.26
CA LEU A 59 -9.04 -6.37 -12.17
C LEU A 59 -7.84 -6.61 -13.12
N SER A 60 -7.21 -5.56 -13.61
CA SER A 60 -6.10 -5.64 -14.57
C SER A 60 -4.85 -6.30 -13.99
N ARG A 61 -4.70 -6.35 -12.67
CA ARG A 61 -3.52 -6.94 -12.03
C ARG A 61 -3.74 -8.41 -11.72
N ARG A 62 -2.70 -9.20 -11.98
CA ARG A 62 -2.69 -10.63 -11.66
C ARG A 62 -2.99 -10.86 -10.16
N GLY A 63 -3.98 -11.68 -9.88
CA GLY A 63 -4.39 -12.07 -8.54
C GLY A 63 -5.49 -11.21 -7.93
N SER A 64 -5.88 -10.09 -8.55
CA SER A 64 -6.99 -9.25 -8.08
C SER A 64 -8.32 -9.99 -8.10
N GLU A 65 -8.61 -10.79 -9.14
CA GLU A 65 -9.82 -11.62 -9.21
C GLU A 65 -9.92 -12.62 -8.05
N ALA A 66 -8.80 -13.29 -7.72
CA ALA A 66 -8.77 -14.25 -6.62
C ALA A 66 -8.99 -13.56 -5.26
N ASN A 67 -8.39 -12.39 -5.07
CA ASN A 67 -8.58 -11.58 -3.88
C ASN A 67 -10.03 -11.11 -3.74
N LEU A 68 -10.65 -10.62 -4.83
CA LEU A 68 -12.06 -10.21 -4.85
C LEU A 68 -12.98 -11.38 -4.54
N SER A 69 -12.76 -12.53 -5.19
CA SER A 69 -13.55 -13.75 -4.96
C SER A 69 -13.49 -14.20 -3.50
N TRP A 70 -12.30 -14.13 -2.90
CA TRP A 70 -12.10 -14.43 -1.47
C TRP A 70 -12.87 -13.46 -0.58
N LEU A 71 -12.79 -12.14 -0.82
CA LEU A 71 -13.55 -11.14 -0.06
C LEU A 71 -15.06 -11.36 -0.18
N CYS A 72 -15.57 -11.59 -1.38
CA CYS A 72 -17.00 -11.83 -1.61
C CYS A 72 -17.49 -13.12 -0.95
N SER A 73 -16.66 -14.18 -0.92
CA SER A 73 -17.01 -15.43 -0.24
C SER A 73 -17.12 -15.26 1.27
N LYS A 74 -16.24 -14.43 1.86
CA LYS A 74 -16.16 -14.19 3.30
C LYS A 74 -17.20 -13.19 3.81
N HIS A 75 -17.53 -12.14 3.03
CA HIS A 75 -18.28 -10.96 3.50
C HIS A 75 -19.55 -10.64 2.68
N ARG A 76 -20.29 -11.62 2.28
CA ARG A 76 -21.41 -11.59 1.31
C ARG A 76 -22.34 -10.36 1.33
N SER A 77 -22.68 -9.81 2.49
CA SER A 77 -23.74 -8.79 2.61
C SER A 77 -23.24 -7.35 2.75
N LEU A 78 -21.99 -7.14 3.10
CA LEU A 78 -21.43 -5.81 3.39
C LEU A 78 -20.50 -5.30 2.28
N ILE A 79 -20.11 -6.18 1.37
CA ILE A 79 -19.24 -5.86 0.24
C ILE A 79 -20.08 -5.55 -1.00
N GLN A 80 -19.73 -4.49 -1.69
CA GLN A 80 -20.17 -4.19 -3.05
C GLN A 80 -18.94 -4.12 -3.95
N TYR A 81 -19.08 -4.57 -5.18
CA TYR A 81 -18.07 -4.47 -6.21
C TYR A 81 -18.63 -3.75 -7.43
N GLU A 82 -17.88 -2.79 -7.93
CA GLU A 82 -18.11 -2.12 -9.21
C GLU A 82 -16.82 -2.27 -10.03
N GLU A 83 -16.93 -2.93 -11.18
CA GLU A 83 -15.85 -2.99 -12.14
C GLU A 83 -15.71 -1.62 -12.80
N GLY A 84 -14.51 -1.01 -12.66
CA GLY A 84 -14.31 0.33 -13.18
C GLY A 84 -12.85 0.74 -13.20
N ASP A 85 -12.57 1.70 -14.06
CA ASP A 85 -11.25 2.30 -14.22
C ASP A 85 -11.27 3.73 -13.66
N VAL A 86 -10.24 4.10 -12.90
CA VAL A 86 -10.13 5.45 -12.30
C VAL A 86 -10.00 6.57 -13.35
N ARG A 87 -9.71 6.22 -14.60
CA ARG A 87 -9.69 7.16 -15.73
C ARG A 87 -11.10 7.55 -16.21
N ASP A 88 -12.12 6.76 -15.86
CA ASP A 88 -13.53 7.07 -16.12
C ASP A 88 -14.09 7.97 -15.01
N GLY A 89 -14.05 9.28 -15.25
CA GLY A 89 -14.53 10.28 -14.31
C GLY A 89 -16.01 10.15 -13.96
N ASP A 90 -16.85 9.68 -14.89
CA ASP A 90 -18.29 9.48 -14.64
C ASP A 90 -18.54 8.30 -13.69
N ALA A 91 -17.83 7.19 -13.88
CA ALA A 91 -17.88 6.04 -12.97
C ALA A 91 -17.38 6.43 -11.57
N VAL A 92 -16.22 7.07 -11.48
CA VAL A 92 -15.68 7.60 -10.22
C VAL A 92 -16.68 8.56 -9.57
N GLY A 93 -17.26 9.50 -10.33
CA GLY A 93 -18.25 10.47 -9.86
C GLY A 93 -19.52 9.83 -9.30
N ARG A 94 -19.96 8.68 -9.85
CA ARG A 94 -21.06 7.89 -9.26
C ARG A 94 -20.66 7.25 -7.94
N ALA A 95 -19.49 6.63 -7.90
CA ALA A 95 -19.00 5.85 -6.74
C ALA A 95 -18.73 6.73 -5.51
N VAL A 96 -18.15 7.93 -5.68
CA VAL A 96 -17.81 8.82 -4.55
C VAL A 96 -19.05 9.40 -3.83
N ARG A 97 -20.23 9.51 -4.50
CA ARG A 97 -21.44 10.14 -3.92
C ARG A 97 -21.96 9.46 -2.65
N GLY A 98 -21.69 8.17 -2.50
CA GLY A 98 -22.11 7.38 -1.33
C GLY A 98 -21.01 7.13 -0.32
N ALA A 99 -19.83 7.74 -0.50
CA ALA A 99 -18.67 7.45 0.31
C ALA A 99 -18.72 8.14 1.70
N SER A 100 -18.37 7.39 2.75
CA SER A 100 -18.07 7.93 4.09
C SER A 100 -16.60 8.27 4.27
N ALA A 101 -15.73 7.55 3.56
CA ALA A 101 -14.30 7.77 3.44
C ALA A 101 -13.81 7.17 2.12
N ILE A 102 -12.72 7.65 1.60
CA ILE A 102 -12.11 7.20 0.35
C ILE A 102 -10.67 6.76 0.60
N PHE A 103 -10.34 5.56 0.12
CA PHE A 103 -8.97 5.09 0.03
C PHE A 103 -8.62 4.92 -1.45
N HIS A 104 -7.68 5.73 -1.91
CA HIS A 104 -7.28 5.73 -3.32
C HIS A 104 -5.98 4.94 -3.51
N PHE A 105 -6.12 3.67 -3.90
CA PHE A 105 -5.03 2.72 -4.12
C PHE A 105 -4.85 2.31 -5.58
N ALA A 106 -5.85 2.56 -6.45
CA ALA A 106 -5.74 2.26 -7.87
C ALA A 106 -4.53 3.00 -8.47
N ALA A 107 -3.61 2.25 -9.05
CA ALA A 107 -2.38 2.76 -9.62
C ALA A 107 -1.73 1.74 -10.57
N GLN A 108 -1.04 2.21 -11.58
CA GLN A 108 0.08 1.49 -12.16
C GLN A 108 1.24 1.57 -11.14
N VAL A 109 1.92 0.48 -10.81
CA VAL A 109 2.81 0.42 -9.63
C VAL A 109 4.23 -0.09 -9.93
N ALA A 110 4.50 -0.59 -11.15
CA ALA A 110 5.80 -1.08 -11.55
C ALA A 110 6.62 -0.01 -12.28
N VAL A 111 7.83 0.24 -11.81
CA VAL A 111 8.77 1.16 -12.49
C VAL A 111 9.09 0.65 -13.89
N THR A 112 9.30 -0.66 -14.04
CA THR A 112 9.60 -1.31 -15.32
C THR A 112 8.50 -1.10 -16.35
N ASP A 113 7.24 -1.30 -16.00
CA ASP A 113 6.09 -1.09 -16.89
C ASP A 113 5.97 0.38 -17.31
N SER A 114 6.27 1.32 -16.39
CA SER A 114 6.24 2.75 -16.69
C SER A 114 7.28 3.18 -17.73
N LEU A 115 8.39 2.45 -17.84
CA LEU A 115 9.40 2.68 -18.88
C LEU A 115 8.94 2.17 -20.26
N VAL A 116 8.07 1.16 -20.28
CA VAL A 116 7.49 0.58 -21.51
C VAL A 116 6.33 1.44 -22.02
N ASP A 117 5.40 1.83 -21.12
CA ASP A 117 4.25 2.67 -21.45
C ASP A 117 4.09 3.85 -20.47
N PRO A 118 4.87 4.94 -20.65
CA PRO A 118 4.79 6.13 -19.81
C PRO A 118 3.44 6.85 -19.87
N ARG A 119 2.74 6.74 -21.02
CA ARG A 119 1.44 7.35 -21.22
C ARG A 119 0.39 6.67 -20.32
N HIS A 120 0.31 5.35 -20.36
CA HIS A 120 -0.58 4.58 -19.52
C HIS A 120 -0.31 4.85 -18.02
N ASP A 121 0.96 4.88 -17.63
CA ASP A 121 1.37 5.19 -16.25
C ASP A 121 0.86 6.57 -15.81
N PHE A 122 1.03 7.61 -16.65
CA PHE A 122 0.53 8.96 -16.37
C PHE A 122 -0.99 9.01 -16.30
N ASP A 123 -1.68 8.40 -17.27
CA ASP A 123 -3.15 8.44 -17.36
C ASP A 123 -3.81 7.76 -16.16
N VAL A 124 -3.25 6.64 -15.68
CA VAL A 124 -3.75 5.96 -14.48
C VAL A 124 -3.40 6.73 -13.22
N ASN A 125 -2.11 7.05 -13.01
CA ASN A 125 -1.62 7.56 -11.72
C ASN A 125 -1.97 9.03 -11.50
N ALA A 126 -1.63 9.91 -12.44
CA ALA A 126 -1.90 11.35 -12.33
C ALA A 126 -3.32 11.69 -12.81
N GLY A 127 -3.69 11.21 -13.99
CA GLY A 127 -5.01 11.43 -14.57
C GLY A 127 -6.13 10.85 -13.71
N GLY A 128 -6.03 9.58 -13.34
CA GLY A 128 -7.02 8.92 -12.47
C GLY A 128 -7.15 9.57 -11.10
N THR A 129 -6.03 9.99 -10.49
CA THR A 129 -6.07 10.74 -9.23
C THR A 129 -6.81 12.07 -9.40
N LEU A 130 -6.61 12.78 -10.51
CA LEU A 130 -7.32 14.03 -10.78
C LEU A 130 -8.82 13.79 -10.93
N GLN A 131 -9.27 12.70 -11.60
CA GLN A 131 -10.70 12.34 -11.67
C GLN A 131 -11.29 12.13 -10.27
N VAL A 132 -10.60 11.43 -9.38
CA VAL A 132 -11.05 11.24 -8.00
C VAL A 132 -11.17 12.57 -7.26
N LEU A 133 -10.18 13.44 -7.39
CA LEU A 133 -10.16 14.76 -6.74
C LEU A 133 -11.30 15.66 -7.23
N GLU A 134 -11.53 15.74 -8.54
CA GLU A 134 -12.60 16.54 -9.12
C GLU A 134 -13.99 16.01 -8.72
N ALA A 135 -14.15 14.69 -8.67
CA ALA A 135 -15.38 14.08 -8.20
C ALA A 135 -15.68 14.42 -6.73
N ILE A 136 -14.66 14.42 -5.87
CA ILE A 136 -14.79 14.78 -4.45
C ILE A 136 -15.05 16.26 -4.29
N ARG A 137 -14.33 17.13 -5.03
CA ARG A 137 -14.49 18.59 -4.98
C ARG A 137 -15.90 19.05 -5.36
N GLY A 138 -16.57 18.29 -6.24
CA GLY A 138 -17.97 18.55 -6.61
C GLY A 138 -19.02 18.24 -5.53
N LEU A 139 -18.64 17.62 -4.40
CA LEU A 139 -19.55 17.26 -3.33
C LEU A 139 -19.74 18.40 -2.33
N GLN A 140 -20.96 18.57 -1.81
CA GLN A 140 -21.25 19.56 -0.77
C GLN A 140 -20.51 19.26 0.54
N ASN A 141 -20.36 17.97 0.88
CA ASN A 141 -19.64 17.51 2.06
C ASN A 141 -18.60 16.48 1.61
N PRO A 142 -17.38 16.89 1.25
CA PRO A 142 -16.34 16.00 0.78
C PRO A 142 -15.95 14.97 1.83
N PRO A 143 -15.96 13.65 1.50
CA PRO A 143 -15.47 12.63 2.42
C PRO A 143 -13.94 12.71 2.57
N PRO A 144 -13.38 12.25 3.70
CA PRO A 144 -11.95 12.16 3.86
C PRO A 144 -11.31 11.21 2.85
N LEU A 145 -10.12 11.58 2.36
CA LEU A 145 -9.35 10.86 1.37
C LEU A 145 -7.97 10.49 1.93
N ILE A 146 -7.63 9.21 1.90
CA ILE A 146 -6.26 8.71 2.11
C ILE A 146 -5.71 8.24 0.76
N PHE A 147 -4.59 8.86 0.35
CA PHE A 147 -3.89 8.54 -0.88
C PHE A 147 -2.56 7.85 -0.62
N THR A 148 -2.27 6.78 -1.35
CA THR A 148 -0.98 6.10 -1.29
C THR A 148 -0.03 6.59 -2.39
N SER A 149 1.00 7.30 -1.99
CA SER A 149 2.16 7.70 -2.77
C SER A 149 3.31 6.70 -2.54
N THR A 150 4.52 7.05 -2.95
CA THR A 150 5.68 6.16 -2.95
C THR A 150 6.94 6.89 -2.49
N ASN A 151 7.92 6.14 -1.96
CA ASN A 151 9.26 6.63 -1.70
C ASN A 151 10.03 7.02 -2.98
N LYS A 152 9.58 6.54 -4.15
CA LYS A 152 10.20 6.89 -5.44
C LYS A 152 10.07 8.38 -5.81
N VAL A 153 9.23 9.14 -5.10
CA VAL A 153 9.17 10.61 -5.24
C VAL A 153 10.46 11.31 -4.77
N TYR A 154 11.33 10.62 -4.03
CA TYR A 154 12.64 11.13 -3.60
C TYR A 154 13.78 10.76 -4.56
N GLY A 155 13.49 10.14 -5.69
CA GLY A 155 14.47 9.76 -6.72
C GLY A 155 15.43 8.67 -6.27
N ALA A 156 16.60 8.64 -6.90
CA ALA A 156 17.63 7.63 -6.65
C ALA A 156 18.44 7.89 -5.37
N LEU A 157 18.33 9.08 -4.74
CA LEU A 157 19.13 9.51 -3.59
C LEU A 157 20.64 9.43 -3.87
N ALA A 158 21.06 9.79 -5.10
CA ALA A 158 22.45 9.65 -5.55
C ALA A 158 23.45 10.55 -4.79
N ASP A 159 22.96 11.63 -4.16
CA ASP A 159 23.73 12.53 -3.31
C ASP A 159 23.94 12.00 -1.89
N LEU A 160 23.28 10.89 -1.53
CA LEU A 160 23.47 10.24 -0.23
C LEU A 160 24.76 9.44 -0.24
N GLU A 161 25.77 9.95 0.44
CA GLU A 161 27.04 9.24 0.60
C GLU A 161 26.84 7.99 1.45
N LEU A 162 27.25 6.82 0.90
CA LEU A 162 27.04 5.52 1.51
C LEU A 162 28.38 4.82 1.75
N ARG A 163 28.46 4.11 2.87
CA ARG A 163 29.51 3.12 3.15
C ARG A 163 28.91 1.71 3.18
N THR A 164 29.69 0.70 2.91
CA THR A 164 29.27 -0.70 3.05
C THR A 164 29.63 -1.24 4.43
N ASN A 165 28.80 -2.10 4.96
CA ASN A 165 29.05 -2.87 6.16
C ASN A 165 28.58 -4.31 5.92
N HIS A 166 29.52 -5.20 5.62
CA HIS A 166 29.31 -6.62 5.33
C HIS A 166 28.23 -6.90 4.25
N ARG A 167 26.97 -6.70 4.58
CA ARG A 167 25.82 -7.13 3.77
C ARG A 167 24.89 -5.99 3.38
N ARG A 168 25.17 -4.73 3.74
CA ARG A 168 24.27 -3.60 3.51
C ARG A 168 24.98 -2.28 3.30
N TYR A 169 24.30 -1.38 2.59
CA TYR A 169 24.66 0.03 2.53
C TYR A 169 24.19 0.77 3.78
N ILE A 170 25.00 1.71 4.26
CA ILE A 170 24.71 2.57 5.42
C ILE A 170 25.07 4.01 5.06
N PRO A 171 24.19 5.00 5.27
CA PRO A 171 24.53 6.41 5.11
C PRO A 171 25.69 6.83 6.01
N THR A 172 26.62 7.63 5.46
CA THR A 172 27.69 8.25 6.27
C THR A 172 27.13 9.38 7.13
N ASN A 173 26.07 10.04 6.64
CA ASN A 173 25.33 11.03 7.41
C ASN A 173 24.59 10.37 8.58
N ARG A 174 24.98 10.76 9.81
CA ARG A 174 24.45 10.18 11.05
C ARG A 174 22.92 10.29 11.15
N ARG A 175 22.35 11.46 10.81
CA ARG A 175 20.88 11.66 10.88
C ARG A 175 20.12 10.72 9.94
N ALA A 176 20.62 10.54 8.71
CA ALA A 176 20.02 9.61 7.75
C ALA A 176 20.18 8.14 8.20
N ALA A 177 21.32 7.78 8.83
CA ALA A 177 21.54 6.43 9.34
C ALA A 177 20.65 6.10 10.55
N GLU A 178 20.45 7.07 11.48
CA GLU A 178 19.69 6.86 12.72
C GLU A 178 18.17 7.01 12.52
N ASN A 179 17.73 7.89 11.61
CA ASN A 179 16.32 8.26 11.51
C ASN A 179 15.69 7.94 10.14
N GLY A 180 16.50 7.70 9.11
CA GLY A 180 16.00 7.55 7.74
C GLY A 180 15.82 8.88 6.99
N ILE A 181 15.10 8.82 5.88
CA ILE A 181 14.80 9.94 4.97
C ILE A 181 13.49 10.58 5.37
N SER A 182 13.53 11.87 5.70
CA SER A 182 12.34 12.63 6.13
C SER A 182 11.63 13.31 4.97
N GLU A 183 10.40 13.78 5.21
CA GLU A 183 9.58 14.55 4.26
C GLU A 183 10.17 15.94 3.93
N GLN A 184 11.19 16.39 4.65
CA GLN A 184 11.96 17.61 4.35
C GLN A 184 12.89 17.43 3.15
N ARG A 185 13.13 16.18 2.73
CA ARG A 185 13.88 15.88 1.54
C ARG A 185 13.17 16.45 0.32
N CYS A 186 13.90 17.17 -0.54
CA CYS A 186 13.38 17.65 -1.82
C CYS A 186 12.89 16.46 -2.66
N LEU A 187 11.79 16.67 -3.36
CA LEU A 187 11.29 15.69 -4.33
C LEU A 187 12.22 15.75 -5.58
N ASP A 188 12.53 14.56 -6.09
CA ASP A 188 13.40 14.38 -7.23
C ASP A 188 12.91 13.17 -8.03
N PHE A 189 11.96 13.39 -8.94
CA PHE A 189 11.25 12.33 -9.62
C PHE A 189 12.15 11.65 -10.65
N HIS A 190 12.44 10.37 -10.44
CA HIS A 190 13.09 9.51 -11.41
C HIS A 190 12.11 8.45 -11.91
N SER A 191 12.18 8.07 -13.18
CA SER A 191 11.23 7.22 -13.91
C SER A 191 9.86 7.88 -14.15
N PRO A 192 9.11 7.47 -15.20
CA PRO A 192 7.73 7.91 -15.41
C PRO A 192 6.83 7.63 -14.22
N TYR A 193 6.99 6.47 -13.56
CA TYR A 193 6.28 6.12 -12.32
C TYR A 193 6.52 7.12 -11.18
N GLY A 194 7.79 7.52 -10.95
CA GLY A 194 8.11 8.54 -9.96
C GLY A 194 7.48 9.89 -10.29
N CYS A 195 7.46 10.27 -11.58
CA CYS A 195 6.83 11.50 -12.05
C CYS A 195 5.31 11.47 -11.86
N SER A 196 4.63 10.42 -12.33
CA SER A 196 3.16 10.34 -12.26
C SER A 196 2.64 10.25 -10.84
N LYS A 197 3.28 9.42 -9.98
CA LYS A 197 2.92 9.34 -8.55
C LYS A 197 3.28 10.62 -7.80
N GLY A 198 4.40 11.28 -8.16
CA GLY A 198 4.79 12.56 -7.59
C GLY A 198 3.84 13.69 -7.97
N ALA A 199 3.38 13.74 -9.23
CA ALA A 199 2.35 14.68 -9.65
C ALA A 199 1.06 14.44 -8.86
N ALA A 200 0.57 13.21 -8.76
CA ALA A 200 -0.61 12.85 -7.97
C ALA A 200 -0.47 13.27 -6.50
N ASP A 201 0.67 12.97 -5.86
CA ASP A 201 1.01 13.39 -4.50
C ASP A 201 0.84 14.91 -4.31
N GLN A 202 1.38 15.70 -5.24
CA GLN A 202 1.32 17.15 -5.17
C GLN A 202 -0.09 17.69 -5.45
N TYR A 203 -0.86 17.08 -6.36
CA TYR A 203 -2.26 17.43 -6.59
C TYR A 203 -3.11 17.19 -5.34
N ILE A 204 -2.95 16.06 -4.64
CA ILE A 204 -3.67 15.79 -3.38
C ILE A 204 -3.39 16.88 -2.34
N LEU A 205 -2.11 17.26 -2.16
CA LEU A 205 -1.71 18.29 -1.18
C LEU A 205 -2.24 19.68 -1.58
N ASP A 206 -2.24 19.99 -2.87
CA ASP A 206 -2.75 21.27 -3.36
C ASP A 206 -4.26 21.36 -3.23
N TYR A 207 -5.00 20.28 -3.54
CA TYR A 207 -6.45 20.24 -3.36
C TYR A 207 -6.86 20.33 -1.89
N ALA A 208 -6.09 19.74 -0.99
CA ALA A 208 -6.32 19.90 0.44
C ALA A 208 -6.12 21.37 0.87
N ARG A 209 -5.10 22.04 0.36
CA ARG A 209 -4.79 23.46 0.67
C ARG A 209 -5.76 24.43 0.02
N THR A 210 -6.02 24.25 -1.29
CA THR A 210 -6.75 25.22 -2.13
C THR A 210 -8.26 25.06 -2.03
N PHE A 211 -8.74 23.81 -1.95
CA PHE A 211 -10.16 23.49 -1.92
C PHE A 211 -10.63 22.91 -0.58
N HIS A 212 -9.75 22.90 0.43
CA HIS A 212 -10.02 22.43 1.78
C HIS A 212 -10.53 20.96 1.82
N LEU A 213 -10.06 20.13 0.88
CA LEU A 213 -10.40 18.71 0.91
C LEU A 213 -9.71 18.03 2.11
N PRO A 214 -10.42 17.21 2.89
CA PRO A 214 -9.82 16.46 4.01
C PRO A 214 -9.00 15.28 3.47
N ALA A 215 -7.83 15.57 2.90
CA ALA A 215 -6.99 14.58 2.20
C ALA A 215 -5.58 14.50 2.78
N ALA A 216 -5.06 13.28 2.97
CA ALA A 216 -3.70 13.02 3.43
C ALA A 216 -2.94 12.09 2.47
N VAL A 217 -1.62 12.27 2.36
CA VAL A 217 -0.73 11.52 1.48
C VAL A 217 0.20 10.62 2.28
N PHE A 218 0.27 9.34 1.90
CA PHE A 218 1.19 8.37 2.47
C PHE A 218 2.27 7.99 1.44
N ARG A 219 3.49 8.48 1.64
CA ARG A 219 4.69 8.10 0.86
C ARG A 219 5.24 6.80 1.43
N MET A 220 4.81 5.68 0.86
CA MET A 220 5.09 4.36 1.41
C MET A 220 6.46 3.84 0.98
N SER A 221 7.10 3.10 1.88
CA SER A 221 8.23 2.22 1.60
C SER A 221 7.73 0.83 1.17
N CYS A 222 8.48 -0.24 1.49
CA CYS A 222 8.17 -1.60 1.09
C CYS A 222 7.13 -2.23 2.02
N ILE A 223 5.89 -2.29 1.55
CA ILE A 223 4.80 -2.95 2.27
C ILE A 223 4.74 -4.42 1.86
N TYR A 224 4.51 -5.33 2.81
CA TYR A 224 4.39 -6.76 2.56
C TYR A 224 3.36 -7.42 3.47
N GLY A 225 2.82 -8.59 3.05
CA GLY A 225 1.85 -9.34 3.84
C GLY A 225 0.96 -10.26 3.02
N PRO A 226 -0.05 -10.89 3.65
CA PRO A 226 -1.07 -11.73 3.00
C PRO A 226 -1.75 -11.03 1.82
N HIS A 227 -2.24 -11.82 0.86
CA HIS A 227 -2.92 -11.35 -0.37
C HIS A 227 -2.01 -10.57 -1.34
N GLN A 228 -0.70 -10.51 -1.09
CA GLN A 228 0.27 -9.93 -2.02
C GLN A 228 0.72 -10.99 -3.03
N ASN A 229 0.34 -10.82 -4.29
CA ASN A 229 0.83 -11.63 -5.40
C ASN A 229 2.13 -11.02 -5.93
N GLY A 230 3.22 -11.14 -5.15
CA GLY A 230 4.52 -10.58 -5.48
C GLY A 230 5.06 -11.09 -6.80
N THR A 231 5.60 -10.18 -7.60
CA THR A 231 6.31 -10.44 -8.85
C THR A 231 7.74 -9.93 -8.75
N GLU A 232 8.54 -10.23 -9.74
CA GLU A 232 9.92 -9.75 -9.84
C GLU A 232 9.98 -8.21 -9.81
N ASP A 233 8.98 -7.54 -10.39
CA ASP A 233 8.94 -6.08 -10.51
C ASP A 233 8.29 -5.37 -9.34
N GLN A 234 7.49 -6.10 -8.55
CA GLN A 234 6.80 -5.50 -7.41
C GLN A 234 6.48 -6.49 -6.30
N GLY A 235 6.72 -6.03 -5.03
CA GLY A 235 6.45 -6.85 -3.86
C GLY A 235 7.54 -7.90 -3.65
N TRP A 236 8.80 -7.49 -3.78
CA TRP A 236 10.00 -8.36 -3.75
C TRP A 236 10.07 -9.27 -2.53
N VAL A 237 9.59 -8.83 -1.33
CA VAL A 237 9.54 -9.68 -0.13
C VAL A 237 8.65 -10.90 -0.34
N ALA A 238 7.41 -10.68 -0.79
CA ALA A 238 6.49 -11.76 -1.10
C ALA A 238 7.00 -12.61 -2.29
N HIS A 239 7.57 -11.95 -3.30
CA HIS A 239 8.15 -12.65 -4.46
C HIS A 239 9.25 -13.63 -4.05
N PHE A 240 10.23 -13.19 -3.26
CA PHE A 240 11.33 -14.04 -2.79
C PHE A 240 10.79 -15.25 -2.00
N LEU A 241 9.86 -15.02 -1.08
CA LEU A 241 9.28 -16.09 -0.29
C LEU A 241 8.45 -17.08 -1.15
N ILE A 242 7.69 -16.58 -2.15
CA ILE A 242 6.95 -17.42 -3.11
C ILE A 242 7.92 -18.25 -3.97
N ARG A 243 9.03 -17.65 -4.44
CA ARG A 243 10.05 -18.35 -5.21
C ARG A 243 10.75 -19.41 -4.38
N ALA A 244 11.15 -19.06 -3.18
CA ALA A 244 11.77 -19.95 -2.22
C ALA A 244 10.89 -21.19 -1.93
N ASN A 245 9.60 -20.98 -1.64
CA ASN A 245 8.65 -22.08 -1.38
C ASN A 245 8.41 -23.01 -2.60
N LYS A 246 8.81 -22.60 -3.79
CA LYS A 246 8.70 -23.40 -5.02
C LYS A 246 10.04 -23.95 -5.48
N ASP A 247 11.08 -23.86 -4.67
CA ASP A 247 12.46 -24.23 -5.03
C ASP A 247 12.91 -23.61 -6.36
N SER A 248 12.49 -22.36 -6.57
CA SER A 248 12.72 -21.65 -7.80
C SER A 248 13.81 -20.60 -7.63
N LEU A 249 14.66 -20.44 -8.62
CA LEU A 249 15.73 -19.45 -8.67
C LEU A 249 15.24 -18.04 -8.31
N ILE A 250 15.89 -17.37 -7.37
CA ILE A 250 15.65 -15.98 -6.99
C ILE A 250 16.66 -15.09 -7.72
N ARG A 251 16.17 -14.15 -8.54
CA ARG A 251 17.03 -13.18 -9.20
C ARG A 251 17.14 -11.90 -8.38
N ILE A 252 18.37 -11.46 -8.16
CA ILE A 252 18.72 -10.22 -7.44
C ILE A 252 19.33 -9.24 -8.45
N TYR A 253 18.73 -8.06 -8.57
CA TYR A 253 19.27 -6.98 -9.38
C TYR A 253 20.23 -6.13 -8.54
N GLY A 254 21.48 -5.97 -9.02
CA GLY A 254 22.57 -5.33 -8.30
C GLY A 254 23.32 -6.32 -7.38
N ASP A 255 23.89 -5.80 -6.30
CA ASP A 255 24.75 -6.57 -5.38
C ASP A 255 24.03 -7.15 -4.15
N GLY A 256 22.71 -6.92 -4.04
CA GLY A 256 21.89 -7.37 -2.90
C GLY A 256 22.09 -6.60 -1.60
N MET A 257 23.03 -5.63 -1.55
CA MET A 257 23.29 -4.81 -0.36
C MET A 257 22.35 -3.60 -0.23
N GLN A 258 21.48 -3.34 -1.23
CA GLN A 258 20.51 -2.26 -1.16
C GLN A 258 19.54 -2.43 0.00
N VAL A 259 19.32 -1.33 0.74
CA VAL A 259 18.54 -1.33 1.99
C VAL A 259 17.16 -0.71 1.79
N ARG A 260 16.16 -1.39 2.34
CA ARG A 260 14.77 -0.90 2.45
C ARG A 260 14.25 -1.16 3.85
N ASP A 261 13.36 -0.30 4.31
CA ASP A 261 12.56 -0.57 5.50
C ASP A 261 11.26 -1.27 5.12
N LEU A 262 10.99 -2.38 5.80
CA LEU A 262 9.84 -3.24 5.55
C LEU A 262 8.72 -2.95 6.54
N LEU A 263 7.50 -2.74 6.04
CA LEU A 263 6.32 -2.54 6.88
C LEU A 263 5.31 -3.65 6.62
N PHE A 264 4.94 -4.38 7.67
CA PHE A 264 3.89 -5.38 7.58
C PHE A 264 2.53 -4.73 7.37
N ILE A 265 1.68 -5.35 6.56
CA ILE A 265 0.40 -4.77 6.14
C ILE A 265 -0.48 -4.30 7.30
N GLU A 266 -0.52 -5.04 8.41
CA GLU A 266 -1.35 -4.68 9.56
C GLU A 266 -0.97 -3.33 10.17
N ASP A 267 0.32 -3.01 10.24
CA ASP A 267 0.79 -1.71 10.72
C ASP A 267 0.41 -0.57 9.77
N LEU A 268 0.41 -0.81 8.44
CA LEU A 268 -0.10 0.14 7.47
C LEU A 268 -1.60 0.39 7.66
N LEU A 269 -2.39 -0.67 7.86
CA LEU A 269 -3.83 -0.54 8.11
C LEU A 269 -4.12 0.23 9.40
N ASN A 270 -3.28 0.06 10.43
CA ASN A 270 -3.35 0.86 11.65
C ASN A 270 -3.04 2.34 11.37
N ALA A 271 -2.04 2.63 10.53
CA ALA A 271 -1.72 4.00 10.12
C ALA A 271 -2.89 4.66 9.37
N PHE A 272 -3.53 3.96 8.43
CA PHE A 272 -4.72 4.46 7.72
C PHE A 272 -5.85 4.81 8.68
N GLN A 273 -6.13 3.92 9.63
CA GLN A 273 -7.17 4.13 10.64
C GLN A 273 -6.88 5.37 11.50
N MET A 274 -5.63 5.51 11.97
CA MET A 274 -5.24 6.65 12.81
C MET A 274 -5.30 7.97 12.03
N ALA A 275 -4.84 7.99 10.77
CA ALA A 275 -4.95 9.17 9.93
C ALA A 275 -6.39 9.58 9.67
N LEU A 276 -7.28 8.60 9.43
CA LEU A 276 -8.70 8.86 9.21
C LEU A 276 -9.40 9.38 10.47
N ASN A 277 -9.04 8.84 11.65
CA ASN A 277 -9.59 9.29 12.92
C ASN A 277 -9.17 10.73 13.26
N ASP A 278 -7.95 11.10 12.88
CA ASP A 278 -7.35 12.42 13.12
C ASP A 278 -7.24 13.24 11.83
N ILE A 279 -8.21 13.07 10.90
CA ILE A 279 -8.13 13.69 9.56
C ILE A 279 -8.06 15.21 9.62
N GLU A 280 -8.65 15.86 10.61
CA GLU A 280 -8.58 17.30 10.80
C GLU A 280 -7.13 17.79 10.99
N SER A 281 -6.27 16.97 11.61
CA SER A 281 -4.87 17.29 11.83
C SER A 281 -3.95 16.75 10.74
N THR A 282 -4.32 15.64 10.09
CA THR A 282 -3.48 14.97 9.08
C THR A 282 -3.73 15.45 7.66
N ALA A 283 -4.89 16.07 7.37
CA ALA A 283 -5.19 16.64 6.06
C ALA A 283 -4.18 17.72 5.65
N GLY A 284 -3.86 17.77 4.35
CA GLY A 284 -2.88 18.70 3.79
C GLY A 284 -1.43 18.31 4.04
N HIS A 285 -1.19 17.14 4.60
CA HIS A 285 0.16 16.66 4.89
C HIS A 285 0.52 15.40 4.09
N ALA A 286 1.80 15.33 3.69
CA ALA A 286 2.43 14.08 3.28
C ALA A 286 3.19 13.49 4.47
N PHE A 287 3.12 12.15 4.60
CA PHE A 287 3.81 11.40 5.64
C PHE A 287 4.58 10.24 5.04
N ASN A 288 5.85 10.08 5.43
CA ASN A 288 6.58 8.85 5.14
C ASN A 288 6.07 7.72 6.03
N ILE A 289 5.71 6.62 5.41
CA ILE A 289 5.17 5.42 6.08
C ILE A 289 6.00 4.21 5.67
N GLY A 290 6.61 3.58 6.65
CA GLY A 290 7.46 2.41 6.47
C GLY A 290 7.83 1.79 7.81
N GLY A 291 8.69 0.78 7.77
CA GLY A 291 9.15 0.09 8.97
C GLY A 291 10.16 0.88 9.80
N GLY A 292 10.73 1.95 9.23
CA GLY A 292 11.76 2.76 9.86
C GLY A 292 13.10 2.03 10.05
N PRO A 293 14.04 2.64 10.81
CA PRO A 293 15.37 2.07 10.98
C PRO A 293 15.38 0.68 11.64
N GLU A 294 14.41 0.37 12.51
CA GLU A 294 14.34 -0.91 13.23
C GLU A 294 13.97 -2.08 12.30
N ASN A 295 13.23 -1.80 11.23
CA ASN A 295 12.84 -2.79 10.22
C ASN A 295 13.59 -2.60 8.88
N ALA A 296 14.75 -1.94 8.92
CA ALA A 296 15.60 -1.73 7.75
C ALA A 296 16.51 -2.93 7.51
N ILE A 297 16.38 -3.57 6.36
CA ILE A 297 17.17 -4.73 5.95
C ILE A 297 17.67 -4.60 4.51
N SER A 298 18.73 -5.32 4.18
CA SER A 298 19.16 -5.51 2.78
C SER A 298 18.46 -6.72 2.15
N LEU A 299 18.59 -6.88 0.83
CA LEU A 299 18.10 -8.08 0.15
C LEU A 299 18.84 -9.33 0.64
N LEU A 300 20.15 -9.21 0.89
CA LEU A 300 20.98 -10.30 1.45
C LEU A 300 20.55 -10.68 2.88
N ASP A 301 20.10 -9.71 3.69
CA ASP A 301 19.56 -10.00 5.02
C ASP A 301 18.22 -10.74 4.92
N LEU A 302 17.33 -10.33 3.98
CA LEU A 302 16.07 -11.03 3.74
C LEU A 302 16.29 -12.47 3.31
N LEU A 303 17.20 -12.70 2.35
CA LEU A 303 17.54 -14.07 1.91
C LEU A 303 17.98 -14.94 3.08
N LYS A 304 18.88 -14.42 3.92
CA LYS A 304 19.32 -15.15 5.12
C LYS A 304 18.15 -15.51 6.03
N MET A 305 17.22 -14.59 6.25
CA MET A 305 16.01 -14.85 7.06
C MET A 305 15.10 -15.91 6.41
N ILE A 306 14.98 -15.90 5.08
CA ILE A 306 14.21 -16.91 4.34
C ILE A 306 14.89 -18.28 4.43
N ASP A 307 16.22 -18.35 4.28
CA ASP A 307 17.01 -19.59 4.44
C ASP A 307 16.82 -20.19 5.85
N GLU A 308 16.90 -19.35 6.88
CA GLU A 308 16.67 -19.76 8.28
C GLU A 308 15.23 -20.27 8.50
N LEU A 309 14.23 -19.63 7.88
CA LEU A 309 12.83 -20.02 7.98
C LEU A 309 12.54 -21.36 7.27
N ARG A 310 13.23 -21.64 6.17
CA ARG A 310 13.09 -22.89 5.39
C ARG A 310 13.93 -24.03 5.94
N GLY A 311 15.05 -23.71 6.59
CA GLY A 311 16.07 -24.68 7.00
C GLY A 311 17.06 -25.09 5.89
N GLU A 312 16.99 -24.45 4.72
CA GLU A 312 17.87 -24.70 3.58
C GLU A 312 18.09 -23.42 2.75
N PRO A 313 19.26 -23.29 2.07
CA PRO A 313 19.58 -22.10 1.30
C PRO A 313 18.74 -21.99 0.02
N CYS A 314 18.41 -20.75 -0.35
CA CYS A 314 17.79 -20.44 -1.63
C CYS A 314 18.82 -20.42 -2.76
N GLU A 315 18.41 -20.87 -3.96
CA GLU A 315 19.19 -20.68 -5.17
C GLU A 315 19.06 -19.23 -5.65
N VAL A 316 20.19 -18.54 -5.85
CA VAL A 316 20.23 -17.09 -6.13
C VAL A 316 21.12 -16.82 -7.33
N GLU A 317 20.66 -15.94 -8.23
CA GLU A 317 21.40 -15.38 -9.35
C GLU A 317 21.44 -13.86 -9.23
N PHE A 318 22.58 -13.24 -9.55
CA PHE A 318 22.74 -11.79 -9.58
C PHE A 318 22.69 -11.28 -11.02
N ASP A 319 21.98 -10.16 -11.23
CA ASP A 319 21.81 -9.51 -12.53
C ASP A 319 22.16 -8.01 -12.42
N GLU A 320 22.18 -7.30 -13.56
CA GLU A 320 22.49 -5.88 -13.64
C GLU A 320 21.54 -5.01 -12.80
N TRP A 321 22.04 -3.87 -12.37
CA TRP A 321 21.22 -2.91 -11.61
C TRP A 321 20.02 -2.42 -12.40
N ARG A 322 18.85 -2.37 -11.76
CA ARG A 322 17.66 -1.76 -12.33
C ARG A 322 17.82 -0.23 -12.44
N HIS A 323 17.24 0.32 -13.49
CA HIS A 323 17.20 1.77 -13.65
C HIS A 323 16.51 2.47 -12.47
N ALA A 324 17.10 3.57 -11.99
CA ALA A 324 16.57 4.39 -10.88
C ALA A 324 16.35 3.59 -9.56
N ASP A 325 17.04 2.47 -9.35
CA ASP A 325 16.96 1.79 -8.07
C ASP A 325 17.80 2.50 -7.01
N GLN A 326 17.22 2.60 -5.81
CA GLN A 326 17.86 3.25 -4.67
C GLN A 326 18.80 2.26 -3.98
N ARG A 327 20.04 2.63 -3.71
CA ARG A 327 20.92 1.81 -2.86
C ARG A 327 20.51 1.83 -1.40
N TYR A 328 19.87 2.91 -0.95
CA TYR A 328 19.36 3.05 0.40
C TYR A 328 18.08 3.87 0.40
N TYR A 329 17.05 3.35 1.03
CA TYR A 329 15.90 4.12 1.48
C TYR A 329 15.34 3.52 2.75
N VAL A 330 15.21 4.34 3.77
CA VAL A 330 14.55 4.02 5.04
C VAL A 330 13.69 5.21 5.43
N SER A 331 12.43 4.98 5.76
CA SER A 331 11.46 6.03 6.11
C SER A 331 11.76 6.64 7.48
N ASP A 332 11.84 7.95 7.55
CA ASP A 332 11.70 8.68 8.81
C ASP A 332 10.21 8.89 9.11
N THR A 333 9.66 8.08 9.98
CA THR A 333 8.22 8.08 10.33
C THR A 333 7.87 9.01 11.49
N ARG A 334 8.84 9.76 12.03
CA ARG A 334 8.65 10.60 13.23
C ARG A 334 7.60 11.69 13.04
N LYS A 335 7.45 12.23 11.81
CA LYS A 335 6.39 13.20 11.53
C LYS A 335 5.02 12.59 11.80
N PHE A 336 4.71 11.42 11.20
CA PHE A 336 3.42 10.77 11.41
C PHE A 336 3.19 10.38 12.87
N ARG A 337 4.25 9.88 13.54
CA ARG A 337 4.21 9.57 14.99
C ARG A 337 3.86 10.81 15.81
N SER A 338 4.37 12.00 15.47
CA SER A 338 4.09 13.23 16.23
C SER A 338 2.64 13.69 16.09
N PHE A 339 1.96 13.37 14.98
CA PHE A 339 0.55 13.70 14.75
C PHE A 339 -0.40 12.69 15.41
N THR A 340 -0.07 11.40 15.36
CA THR A 340 -1.02 10.33 15.66
C THR A 340 -0.59 9.39 16.79
N GLY A 341 0.69 9.44 17.20
CA GLY A 341 1.26 8.45 18.12
C GLY A 341 1.57 7.09 17.49
N TRP A 342 1.39 6.94 16.17
CA TRP A 342 1.64 5.68 15.45
C TRP A 342 3.12 5.31 15.41
N SER A 343 3.39 4.01 15.50
CA SER A 343 4.70 3.41 15.17
C SER A 343 4.48 1.97 14.69
N PRO A 344 5.39 1.43 13.84
CA PRO A 344 5.34 0.01 13.48
C PRO A 344 5.50 -0.86 14.71
N ARG A 345 4.80 -2.02 14.73
CA ARG A 345 4.79 -2.96 15.86
C ARG A 345 5.24 -4.35 15.46
N VAL A 346 5.09 -4.71 14.20
CA VAL A 346 5.46 -6.02 13.68
C VAL A 346 6.90 -5.97 13.20
N SER A 347 7.77 -6.80 13.77
CA SER A 347 9.13 -6.95 13.28
C SER A 347 9.17 -7.69 11.94
N VAL A 348 10.27 -7.53 11.19
CA VAL A 348 10.44 -8.23 9.90
C VAL A 348 10.29 -9.75 10.08
N ALA A 349 10.90 -10.33 11.12
CA ALA A 349 10.83 -11.76 11.39
C ALA A 349 9.38 -12.23 11.62
N GLN A 350 8.64 -11.55 12.49
CA GLN A 350 7.23 -11.86 12.75
C GLN A 350 6.36 -11.74 11.49
N GLY A 351 6.58 -10.70 10.68
CA GLY A 351 5.84 -10.51 9.44
C GLY A 351 6.15 -11.58 8.39
N LEU A 352 7.39 -12.02 8.29
CA LEU A 352 7.79 -13.12 7.41
C LEU A 352 7.14 -14.45 7.82
N GLU A 353 7.13 -14.78 9.11
CA GLU A 353 6.45 -15.97 9.64
C GLU A 353 4.95 -15.95 9.32
N GLN A 354 4.29 -14.80 9.49
CA GLN A 354 2.87 -14.64 9.16
C GLN A 354 2.62 -14.80 7.65
N LEU A 355 3.48 -14.20 6.81
CA LEU A 355 3.37 -14.33 5.36
C LEU A 355 3.61 -15.78 4.93
N GLN A 356 4.63 -16.45 5.47
CA GLN A 356 4.91 -17.87 5.21
C GLN A 356 3.71 -18.75 5.59
N SER A 357 3.15 -18.54 6.78
CA SER A 357 1.97 -19.29 7.23
C SER A 357 0.75 -19.08 6.33
N TRP A 358 0.57 -17.87 5.79
CA TRP A 358 -0.50 -17.60 4.82
C TRP A 358 -0.27 -18.30 3.49
N LEU A 359 0.96 -18.27 2.96
CA LEU A 359 1.33 -18.94 1.72
C LEU A 359 1.15 -20.47 1.82
N SER A 360 1.55 -21.10 2.92
CA SER A 360 1.38 -22.55 3.15
C SER A 360 -0.10 -22.94 3.13
N ARG A 361 -0.97 -22.22 3.84
CA ARG A 361 -2.43 -22.49 3.82
C ARG A 361 -3.06 -22.30 2.45
N ARG A 362 -2.58 -21.36 1.64
CA ARG A 362 -3.07 -21.14 0.27
C ARG A 362 -2.71 -22.31 -0.63
N HIS A 363 -1.50 -22.84 -0.53
CA HIS A 363 -1.09 -24.04 -1.29
C HIS A 363 -1.94 -25.26 -0.94
N GLU A 364 -2.20 -25.50 0.35
CA GLU A 364 -3.08 -26.61 0.78
C GLU A 364 -4.48 -26.47 0.19
N THR A 365 -5.04 -25.28 0.13
CA THR A 365 -6.39 -25.02 -0.41
C THR A 365 -6.43 -25.20 -1.94
N GLU A 366 -5.37 -24.81 -2.66
CA GLU A 366 -5.26 -25.04 -4.11
C GLU A 366 -5.11 -26.52 -4.45
N PHE A 367 -4.45 -27.33 -3.61
CA PHE A 367 -4.32 -28.79 -3.79
C PHE A 367 -5.60 -29.56 -3.43
N LEU A 368 -6.41 -29.05 -2.50
CA LEU A 368 -7.67 -29.67 -2.06
C LEU A 368 -8.88 -29.30 -2.93
N ALA A 369 -8.75 -28.31 -3.80
CA ALA A 369 -9.78 -27.99 -4.77
C ALA A 369 -9.88 -29.13 -5.77
N PRO A 370 -11.08 -29.77 -5.98
CA PRO A 370 -11.23 -30.83 -6.96
C PRO A 370 -10.82 -30.30 -8.33
N VAL A 371 -9.95 -31.04 -9.01
CA VAL A 371 -9.60 -30.82 -10.42
C VAL A 371 -10.89 -31.01 -11.21
N ASN A 372 -11.66 -29.95 -11.43
CA ASN A 372 -12.74 -29.96 -12.39
C ASN A 372 -12.13 -30.04 -13.79
N SER A 373 -11.88 -31.28 -14.22
CA SER A 373 -11.58 -31.62 -15.59
C SER A 373 -12.71 -31.12 -16.48
N GLY A 374 -12.45 -30.10 -17.27
CA GLY A 374 -13.06 -29.78 -18.55
C GLY A 374 -14.57 -29.99 -18.70
N ALA A 375 -15.37 -28.95 -18.47
CA ALA A 375 -16.63 -28.72 -19.19
C ALA A 375 -17.24 -27.36 -18.76
N ALA A 376 -16.73 -26.25 -19.31
CA ALA A 376 -17.50 -24.99 -19.40
C ALA A 376 -16.81 -23.99 -20.36
N GLN A 377 -16.40 -24.47 -21.52
CA GLN A 377 -16.34 -23.62 -22.72
C GLN A 377 -17.63 -23.93 -23.50
N HIS A 378 -18.57 -23.04 -23.46
CA HIS A 378 -19.77 -22.84 -24.26
C HIS A 378 -21.00 -22.56 -23.38
N SER A 379 -21.20 -21.32 -22.99
CA SER A 379 -22.54 -20.75 -22.75
C SER A 379 -22.47 -19.27 -22.31
N LEU A 380 -21.93 -18.39 -23.16
CA LEU A 380 -22.16 -16.94 -23.06
C LEU A 380 -22.16 -16.31 -24.48
N ALA A 381 -22.68 -17.04 -25.46
CA ALA A 381 -22.96 -16.50 -26.79
C ALA A 381 -24.43 -16.82 -27.16
N GLY A 382 -25.39 -16.18 -26.45
CA GLY A 382 -26.80 -16.47 -26.74
C GLY A 382 -27.79 -15.60 -25.99
N ALA A 383 -27.54 -14.27 -25.87
CA ALA A 383 -28.58 -13.36 -25.35
C ALA A 383 -28.42 -11.91 -25.85
N VAL A 384 -28.06 -11.74 -27.15
CA VAL A 384 -28.19 -10.46 -27.83
C VAL A 384 -28.67 -10.75 -29.25
N ALA A 385 -29.89 -11.23 -29.37
CA ALA A 385 -30.66 -11.20 -30.63
C ALA A 385 -32.14 -11.48 -30.30
N ALA A 386 -32.88 -10.47 -29.83
CA ALA A 386 -34.32 -10.30 -29.98
C ALA A 386 -34.77 -9.08 -29.19
N ARG A 387 -34.76 -7.91 -29.85
CA ARG A 387 -35.86 -6.93 -29.82
C ARG A 387 -35.54 -5.80 -30.80
N ASN A 388 -36.31 -5.75 -31.84
CA ASN A 388 -36.46 -4.68 -32.83
C ASN A 388 -36.61 -3.30 -32.20
#